data_6e4d9f0ba75f1866616af8d785cbcb0b
#
_entry.id   6e4d9f0ba75f1866616af8d785cbcb0b
#
_cell.length_a   1.000
_cell.length_b   1.000
_cell.length_c   1.000
_cell.angle_alpha   90.00
_cell.angle_beta   90.00
_cell.angle_gamma   90.00
#
_symmetry.space_group_name_H-M   'P 1'
#
loop_
_entity.id
_entity.type
_entity.pdbx_description
1 polymer ?
#
loop_
_entity_poly.entity_id
_entity_poly.type
_entity_poly.pdbx_seq_one_letter_code
_entity_poly.pdbx_strand_id
1 'polypeptide(L)'
;MNIVFLGPPGAGKGTHAQRLMKELGIPQISTGDMFRRAIREQTPTGLDAKRYIDKGELVPDEVVVAMVKERLAEPDCQHGYILDGFPRTVAQAEALDQIAHIDVALNIDTPDDIIIDRLSGRRVCAECGGTYHTSLLKEDKCPA
;
A
#
# COMPACT_ATOMS: atom_id res chain seq x y z
N MET A 1 -1.60 15.69 -8.35
CA MET A 1 -0.63 15.72 -7.22
C MET A 1 -0.22 14.28 -6.90
N ASN A 2 1.07 14.03 -6.86
CA ASN A 2 1.64 12.71 -6.60
C ASN A 2 2.24 12.71 -5.19
N ILE A 3 1.67 11.89 -4.32
CA ILE A 3 1.98 11.88 -2.89
C ILE A 3 2.54 10.52 -2.50
N VAL A 4 3.61 10.53 -1.71
CA VAL A 4 4.14 9.32 -1.06
C VAL A 4 3.89 9.41 0.45
N PHE A 5 3.31 8.35 1.01
CA PHE A 5 3.17 8.21 2.46
C PHE A 5 4.27 7.32 3.00
N LEU A 6 5.02 7.87 3.94
CA LEU A 6 6.07 7.17 4.68
C LEU A 6 5.63 6.97 6.13
N GLY A 7 6.17 5.95 6.74
CA GLY A 7 5.91 5.61 8.13
C GLY A 7 5.79 4.09 8.33
N PRO A 8 5.94 3.63 9.57
CA PRO A 8 5.86 2.21 9.88
C PRO A 8 4.43 1.67 9.69
N PRO A 9 4.26 0.34 9.56
CA PRO A 9 2.94 -0.28 9.63
C PRO A 9 2.23 0.12 10.92
N GLY A 10 0.92 0.39 10.86
CA GLY A 10 0.14 0.81 12.04
C GLY A 10 0.23 2.29 12.38
N ALA A 11 0.99 3.10 11.64
CA ALA A 11 1.08 4.55 11.86
C ALA A 11 -0.19 5.33 11.43
N GLY A 12 -1.11 4.67 10.72
CA GLY A 12 -2.34 5.30 10.23
C GLY A 12 -2.25 5.77 8.77
N LYS A 13 -1.24 5.35 8.02
CA LYS A 13 -1.06 5.71 6.61
C LYS A 13 -2.29 5.46 5.76
N GLY A 14 -2.85 4.25 5.83
CA GLY A 14 -4.02 3.87 5.04
C GLY A 14 -5.25 4.72 5.36
N THR A 15 -5.49 5.04 6.62
CA THR A 15 -6.62 5.87 7.06
C THR A 15 -6.52 7.28 6.52
N HIS A 16 -5.33 7.91 6.64
CA HIS A 16 -5.10 9.26 6.11
C HIS A 16 -5.12 9.29 4.58
N ALA A 17 -4.55 8.27 3.94
CA ALA A 17 -4.59 8.15 2.48
C ALA A 17 -6.01 8.06 1.95
N GLN A 18 -6.89 7.29 2.59
CA GLN A 18 -8.29 7.19 2.20
C GLN A 18 -9.04 8.52 2.30
N ARG A 19 -8.74 9.34 3.31
CA ARG A 19 -9.32 10.69 3.44
C ARG A 19 -8.88 11.58 2.28
N LEU A 20 -7.57 11.64 2.03
CA LEU A 20 -7.02 12.45 0.94
C LEU A 20 -7.49 11.97 -0.44
N MET A 21 -7.63 10.67 -0.64
CA MET A 21 -8.17 10.10 -1.87
C MET A 21 -9.57 10.66 -2.18
N LYS A 22 -10.42 10.76 -1.16
CA LYS A 22 -11.78 11.29 -1.32
C LYS A 22 -11.76 12.81 -1.56
N GLU A 23 -10.92 13.54 -0.87
CA GLU A 23 -10.85 15.00 -0.98
C GLU A 23 -10.20 15.45 -2.30
N LEU A 24 -9.16 14.77 -2.75
CA LEU A 24 -8.40 15.13 -3.94
C LEU A 24 -8.89 14.42 -5.23
N GLY A 25 -9.73 13.40 -5.09
CA GLY A 25 -10.22 12.61 -6.23
C GLY A 25 -9.12 11.82 -6.95
N ILE A 26 -8.10 11.37 -6.21
CA ILE A 26 -6.95 10.60 -6.72
C ILE A 26 -6.92 9.20 -6.09
N PRO A 27 -6.43 8.17 -6.80
CA PRO A 27 -6.38 6.81 -6.26
C PRO A 27 -5.29 6.64 -5.21
N GLN A 28 -5.55 5.75 -4.26
CA GLN A 28 -4.55 5.21 -3.34
C GLN A 28 -3.96 3.93 -3.92
N ILE A 29 -2.65 3.84 -3.93
CA ILE A 29 -1.91 2.69 -4.42
C ILE A 29 -1.13 2.09 -3.26
N SER A 30 -1.59 0.94 -2.79
CA SER A 30 -0.90 0.14 -1.78
C SER A 30 -0.19 -1.03 -2.47
N THR A 31 1.08 -1.25 -2.13
CA THR A 31 1.84 -2.39 -2.68
C THR A 31 1.21 -3.72 -2.31
N GLY A 32 0.67 -3.85 -1.10
CA GLY A 32 -0.03 -5.06 -0.68
C GLY A 32 -1.27 -5.36 -1.55
N ASP A 33 -2.05 -4.33 -1.86
CA ASP A 33 -3.22 -4.47 -2.74
C ASP A 33 -2.82 -4.78 -4.18
N MET A 34 -1.73 -4.19 -4.67
CA MET A 34 -1.19 -4.49 -5.99
C MET A 34 -0.77 -5.95 -6.11
N PHE A 35 -0.06 -6.48 -5.11
CA PHE A 35 0.32 -7.90 -5.09
C PHE A 35 -0.91 -8.81 -5.09
N ARG A 36 -1.87 -8.55 -4.25
CA ARG A 36 -3.11 -9.35 -4.19
C ARG A 36 -3.87 -9.33 -5.52
N ARG A 37 -3.98 -8.15 -6.13
CA ARG A 37 -4.62 -8.00 -7.43
C ARG A 37 -3.86 -8.75 -8.53
N ALA A 38 -2.55 -8.55 -8.62
CA ALA A 38 -1.70 -9.17 -9.65
C ALA A 38 -1.69 -10.70 -9.55
N ILE A 39 -1.67 -11.24 -8.33
CA ILE A 39 -1.76 -12.69 -8.10
C ILE A 39 -3.14 -13.22 -8.51
N ARG A 40 -4.21 -12.54 -8.15
CA ARG A 40 -5.57 -12.91 -8.50
C ARG A 40 -5.80 -12.89 -10.02
N GLU A 41 -5.26 -11.88 -10.71
CA GLU A 41 -5.35 -11.71 -12.15
C GLU A 41 -4.31 -12.56 -12.92
N GLN A 42 -3.41 -13.24 -12.21
CA GLN A 42 -2.35 -14.08 -12.77
C GLN A 42 -1.45 -13.38 -13.81
N THR A 43 -1.15 -12.10 -13.54
CA THR A 43 -0.21 -11.35 -14.38
C THR A 43 1.20 -11.94 -14.27
N PRO A 44 2.09 -11.78 -15.29
CA PRO A 44 3.47 -12.27 -15.21
C PRO A 44 4.23 -11.77 -13.98
N THR A 45 4.12 -10.48 -13.68
CA THR A 45 4.72 -9.87 -12.47
C THR A 45 4.08 -10.39 -11.19
N GLY A 46 2.77 -10.63 -11.19
CA GLY A 46 2.06 -11.22 -10.05
C GLY A 46 2.47 -12.67 -9.78
N LEU A 47 2.68 -13.46 -10.80
CA LEU A 47 3.17 -14.84 -10.67
C LEU A 47 4.61 -14.88 -10.16
N ASP A 48 5.46 -13.98 -10.62
CA ASP A 48 6.84 -13.84 -10.11
C ASP A 48 6.83 -13.43 -8.63
N ALA A 49 6.05 -12.44 -8.26
CA ALA A 49 5.90 -12.02 -6.87
C ALA A 49 5.39 -13.16 -5.97
N LYS A 50 4.43 -13.95 -6.47
CA LYS A 50 3.86 -15.08 -5.75
C LYS A 50 4.91 -16.14 -5.37
N ARG A 51 5.87 -16.40 -6.23
CA ARG A 51 6.97 -17.36 -5.93
C ARG A 51 7.73 -16.99 -4.67
N TYR A 52 8.03 -15.70 -4.49
CA TYR A 52 8.72 -15.20 -3.30
C TYR A 52 7.82 -15.20 -2.07
N ILE A 53 6.58 -14.76 -2.22
CA ILE A 53 5.59 -14.72 -1.13
C ILE A 53 5.29 -16.11 -0.57
N ASP A 54 5.10 -17.10 -1.43
CA ASP A 54 4.82 -18.50 -1.05
C ASP A 54 6.00 -19.14 -0.30
N LYS A 55 7.22 -18.68 -0.53
CA LYS A 55 8.42 -19.11 0.20
C LYS A 55 8.71 -18.32 1.46
N GLY A 56 7.91 -17.29 1.74
CA GLY A 56 8.17 -16.34 2.84
C GLY A 56 9.35 -15.41 2.59
N GLU A 57 9.82 -15.30 1.36
CA GLU A 57 10.91 -14.43 0.95
C GLU A 57 10.39 -13.03 0.59
N LEU A 58 11.27 -12.02 0.69
CA LEU A 58 10.95 -10.67 0.21
C LEU A 58 10.94 -10.64 -1.31
N VAL A 59 9.94 -9.97 -1.87
CA VAL A 59 9.88 -9.74 -3.32
C VAL A 59 11.02 -8.81 -3.73
N PRO A 60 11.83 -9.14 -4.75
CA PRO A 60 12.91 -8.28 -5.21
C PRO A 60 12.43 -6.88 -5.61
N ASP A 61 13.25 -5.85 -5.34
CA ASP A 61 12.94 -4.46 -5.68
C ASP A 61 12.55 -4.28 -7.15
N GLU A 62 13.21 -4.98 -8.06
CA GLU A 62 12.94 -4.94 -9.49
C GLU A 62 11.51 -5.36 -9.85
N VAL A 63 10.99 -6.39 -9.19
CA VAL A 63 9.61 -6.86 -9.39
C VAL A 63 8.62 -5.85 -8.82
N VAL A 64 8.88 -5.32 -7.65
CA VAL A 64 8.03 -4.29 -7.03
C VAL A 64 7.97 -3.03 -7.88
N VAL A 65 9.13 -2.55 -8.35
CA VAL A 65 9.22 -1.38 -9.23
C VAL A 65 8.47 -1.59 -10.54
N ALA A 66 8.59 -2.76 -11.15
CA ALA A 66 7.85 -3.09 -12.38
C ALA A 66 6.34 -3.04 -12.16
N MET A 67 5.85 -3.58 -11.06
CA MET A 67 4.42 -3.54 -10.70
C MET A 67 3.94 -2.12 -10.46
N VAL A 68 4.71 -1.30 -9.75
CA VAL A 68 4.38 0.12 -9.53
C VAL A 68 4.33 0.87 -10.86
N LYS A 69 5.30 0.68 -11.72
CA LYS A 69 5.34 1.30 -13.04
C LYS A 69 4.11 0.94 -13.88
N GLU A 70 3.72 -0.31 -13.91
CA GLU A 70 2.50 -0.76 -14.61
C GLU A 70 1.26 -0.09 -14.04
N ARG A 71 1.15 -0.02 -12.71
CA ARG A 71 0.01 0.59 -12.02
C ARG A 71 -0.08 2.10 -12.26
N LEU A 72 1.03 2.81 -12.25
CA LEU A 72 1.07 4.26 -12.49
C LEU A 72 0.73 4.64 -13.95
N ALA A 73 0.85 3.71 -14.87
CA ALA A 73 0.44 3.91 -16.26
C ALA A 73 -1.07 3.79 -16.50
N GLU A 74 -1.83 3.31 -15.52
CA GLU A 74 -3.29 3.19 -15.64
C GLU A 74 -3.95 4.59 -15.71
N PRO A 75 -5.09 4.72 -16.42
CA PRO A 75 -5.73 6.02 -16.67
C PRO A 75 -6.14 6.78 -15.41
N ASP A 76 -6.49 6.11 -14.33
CA ASP A 76 -6.90 6.73 -13.07
C ASP A 76 -5.76 7.45 -12.34
N CYS A 77 -4.50 7.17 -12.69
CA CYS A 77 -3.31 7.81 -12.13
C CYS A 77 -2.87 9.08 -12.84
N GLN A 78 -3.53 9.48 -13.93
CA GLN A 78 -3.11 10.62 -14.75
C GLN A 78 -3.21 11.95 -14.02
N HIS A 79 -4.14 12.12 -13.09
CA HIS A 79 -4.35 13.35 -12.31
C HIS A 79 -3.62 13.34 -10.96
N GLY A 80 -2.94 12.27 -10.66
CA GLY A 80 -2.22 12.08 -9.42
C GLY A 80 -2.57 10.78 -8.72
N TYR A 81 -1.87 10.50 -7.64
CA TYR A 81 -2.03 9.29 -6.86
C TYR A 81 -1.38 9.44 -5.49
N ILE A 82 -1.73 8.51 -4.59
CA ILE A 82 -1.11 8.36 -3.27
C ILE A 82 -0.43 6.99 -3.24
N LEU A 83 0.88 6.95 -3.07
CA LEU A 83 1.63 5.72 -2.83
C LEU A 83 1.70 5.43 -1.34
N ASP A 84 1.25 4.26 -0.94
CA ASP A 84 1.32 3.75 0.43
C ASP A 84 2.09 2.42 0.45
N GLY A 85 3.16 2.37 1.23
CA GLY A 85 4.01 1.19 1.34
C GLY A 85 5.09 1.06 0.25
N PHE A 86 5.30 2.09 -0.55
CA PHE A 86 6.35 2.20 -1.55
C PHE A 86 6.77 3.68 -1.69
N PRO A 87 8.07 4.02 -1.76
CA PRO A 87 9.21 3.12 -1.65
C PRO A 87 9.49 2.67 -0.21
N ARG A 88 10.15 1.52 -0.05
CA ARG A 88 10.59 0.98 1.25
C ARG A 88 12.10 0.88 1.37
N THR A 89 12.82 1.00 0.26
CA THR A 89 14.27 0.97 0.18
C THR A 89 14.78 2.15 -0.63
N VAL A 90 16.07 2.49 -0.46
CA VAL A 90 16.72 3.54 -1.27
C VAL A 90 16.70 3.19 -2.76
N ALA A 91 16.94 1.92 -3.10
CA ALA A 91 16.88 1.47 -4.49
C ALA A 91 15.50 1.66 -5.12
N GLN A 92 14.43 1.39 -4.37
CA GLN A 92 13.06 1.65 -4.82
C GLN A 92 12.79 3.15 -4.99
N ALA A 93 13.30 3.99 -4.08
CA ALA A 93 13.15 5.44 -4.16
C ALA A 93 13.85 6.02 -5.39
N GLU A 94 15.07 5.58 -5.66
CA GLU A 94 15.83 6.00 -6.85
C GLU A 94 15.14 5.56 -8.15
N ALA A 95 14.59 4.35 -8.18
CA ALA A 95 13.83 3.86 -9.32
C ALA A 95 12.52 4.66 -9.52
N LEU A 96 11.85 5.02 -8.44
CA LEU A 96 10.64 5.85 -8.49
C LEU A 96 10.94 7.23 -9.07
N ASP A 97 12.03 7.87 -8.68
CA ASP A 97 12.47 9.16 -9.21
C ASP A 97 12.66 9.16 -10.74
N GLN A 98 13.01 8.01 -11.31
CA GLN A 98 13.20 7.86 -12.75
C GLN A 98 11.89 7.67 -13.53
N ILE A 99 10.83 7.19 -12.87
CA ILE A 99 9.56 6.86 -13.52
C ILE A 99 8.44 7.84 -13.21
N ALA A 100 8.56 8.63 -12.15
CA ALA A 100 7.51 9.53 -11.71
C ALA A 100 8.06 10.73 -10.94
N HIS A 101 7.42 11.87 -11.10
CA HIS A 101 7.69 13.05 -10.27
C HIS A 101 6.80 12.99 -9.02
N ILE A 102 7.40 13.12 -7.84
CA ILE A 102 6.69 13.14 -6.56
C ILE A 102 6.63 14.59 -6.07
N ASP A 103 5.42 15.08 -5.83
CA ASP A 103 5.21 16.44 -5.34
C ASP A 103 5.43 16.56 -3.84
N VAL A 104 4.99 15.56 -3.08
CA VAL A 104 5.03 15.57 -1.62
C VAL A 104 5.32 14.17 -1.06
N ALA A 105 6.25 14.10 -0.11
CA ALA A 105 6.44 12.92 0.74
C ALA A 105 6.00 13.27 2.16
N LEU A 106 4.98 12.57 2.66
CA LEU A 106 4.44 12.77 4.00
C LEU A 106 4.88 11.62 4.91
N ASN A 107 5.62 11.96 5.96
CA ASN A 107 5.98 11.00 6.99
C ASN A 107 4.95 11.04 8.12
N ILE A 108 4.31 9.91 8.37
CA ILE A 108 3.36 9.74 9.47
C ILE A 108 4.12 9.17 10.66
N ASP A 109 4.47 10.06 11.59
CA ASP A 109 5.16 9.70 12.82
C ASP A 109 4.15 9.37 13.92
N THR A 110 4.29 8.19 14.52
CA THR A 110 3.43 7.71 15.59
C THR A 110 4.27 6.99 16.63
N PRO A 111 4.04 7.21 17.95
CA PRO A 111 4.76 6.49 19.00
C PRO A 111 4.66 4.97 18.89
N ASP A 112 5.75 4.27 19.22
CA ASP A 112 5.86 2.82 19.05
C ASP A 112 4.81 2.03 19.83
N ASP A 113 4.46 2.47 21.05
CA ASP A 113 3.42 1.85 21.87
C ASP A 113 2.04 1.89 21.20
N ILE A 114 1.70 2.98 20.55
CA ILE A 114 0.46 3.12 19.76
C ILE A 114 0.50 2.22 18.52
N ILE A 115 1.65 2.14 17.85
CA ILE A 115 1.84 1.27 16.69
C ILE A 115 1.65 -0.20 17.06
N ILE A 116 2.24 -0.63 18.17
CA ILE A 116 2.12 -2.01 18.67
C ILE A 116 0.65 -2.35 18.98
N ASP A 117 -0.07 -1.46 19.65
CA ASP A 117 -1.49 -1.65 19.95
C ASP A 117 -2.32 -1.78 18.65
N ARG A 118 -2.09 -0.91 17.69
CA ARG A 118 -2.81 -0.92 16.41
C ARG A 118 -2.53 -2.17 15.61
N LEU A 119 -1.26 -2.60 15.54
CA LEU A 119 -0.87 -3.79 14.78
C LEU A 119 -1.42 -5.09 15.40
N SER A 120 -1.34 -5.22 16.72
CA SER A 120 -1.85 -6.41 17.40
C SER A 120 -3.37 -6.55 17.30
N GLY A 121 -4.09 -5.44 17.23
CA GLY A 121 -5.55 -5.42 17.05
C GLY A 121 -6.04 -5.34 15.61
N ARG A 122 -5.14 -5.18 14.63
CA ARG A 122 -5.50 -5.01 13.22
C ARG A 122 -6.07 -6.30 12.63
N ARG A 123 -7.18 -6.16 11.90
CA ARG A 123 -7.81 -7.24 11.13
C ARG A 123 -8.15 -6.72 9.73
N VAL A 124 -8.02 -7.57 8.75
CA VAL A 124 -8.38 -7.29 7.37
C VAL A 124 -9.45 -8.28 6.95
N CYS A 125 -10.55 -7.78 6.41
CA CYS A 125 -11.60 -8.64 5.87
C CYS A 125 -11.14 -9.30 4.57
N ALA A 126 -11.25 -10.62 4.49
CA ALA A 126 -10.87 -11.38 3.30
C ALA A 126 -11.80 -11.12 2.10
N GLU A 127 -13.03 -10.72 2.36
CA GLU A 127 -14.02 -10.49 1.30
C GLU A 127 -13.99 -9.07 0.76
N CYS A 128 -14.07 -8.06 1.64
CA CYS A 128 -14.17 -6.66 1.22
C CYS A 128 -12.83 -5.90 1.27
N GLY A 129 -11.76 -6.47 1.84
CA GLY A 129 -10.47 -5.83 2.02
C GLY A 129 -10.45 -4.70 3.06
N GLY A 130 -11.56 -4.45 3.75
CA GLY A 130 -11.64 -3.42 4.78
C GLY A 130 -10.74 -3.73 5.97
N THR A 131 -10.16 -2.68 6.55
CA THR A 131 -9.29 -2.78 7.73
C THR A 131 -10.05 -2.36 8.98
N TYR A 132 -9.98 -3.18 10.01
CA TYR A 132 -10.67 -3.00 11.29
C TYR A 132 -9.71 -3.22 12.45
N HIS A 133 -10.10 -2.71 13.65
CA HIS A 133 -9.39 -2.98 14.89
C HIS A 133 -10.29 -3.78 15.84
N THR A 134 -9.72 -4.78 16.53
CA THR A 134 -10.48 -5.67 17.43
C THR A 134 -11.23 -4.92 18.53
N SER A 135 -10.70 -3.79 19.01
CA SER A 135 -11.36 -2.97 20.03
C SER A 135 -12.65 -2.29 19.55
N LEU A 136 -12.83 -2.16 18.24
CA LEU A 136 -13.98 -1.50 17.62
C LEU A 136 -14.96 -2.50 17.01
N LEU A 137 -14.58 -3.76 16.89
CA LEU A 137 -15.47 -4.82 16.40
C LEU A 137 -16.33 -5.34 17.55
N LYS A 138 -17.64 -5.34 17.34
CA LYS A 138 -18.60 -5.93 18.31
C LYS A 138 -18.62 -7.46 18.24
N GLU A 139 -18.28 -8.02 17.09
CA GLU A 139 -18.18 -9.43 16.80
C GLU A 139 -16.94 -9.67 15.92
N ASP A 140 -16.44 -10.89 15.87
CA ASP A 140 -15.32 -11.28 14.99
C ASP A 140 -15.72 -11.34 13.50
N LYS A 141 -16.57 -10.42 13.08
CA LYS A 141 -17.09 -10.33 11.72
C LYS A 141 -16.95 -8.92 11.15
N CYS A 142 -16.78 -8.86 9.85
CA CYS A 142 -16.78 -7.61 9.11
C CYS A 142 -18.17 -6.94 9.21
N PRO A 143 -18.24 -5.64 9.57
CA PRO A 143 -19.51 -4.92 9.65
C PRO A 143 -20.13 -4.58 8.30
N ALA A 144 -19.39 -4.78 7.21
CA ALA A 144 -19.88 -4.55 5.85
C ALA A 144 -20.65 -5.74 5.25
#